data_58fd0d3a81375c8559aec3a9b95aa5af
#
_entry.id   58fd0d3a81375c8559aec3a9b95aa5af
#
_cell.length_a   1.000
_cell.length_b   1.000
_cell.length_c   1.000
_cell.angle_alpha   90.00
_cell.angle_beta   90.00
_cell.angle_gamma   90.00
#
_symmetry.space_group_name_H-M   'P 1'
#
loop_
_entity.id
_entity.type
_entity.pdbx_description
1 polymer ?
#
loop_
_entity_poly.entity_id
_entity_poly.type
_entity_poly.pdbx_seq_one_letter_code
_entity_poly.pdbx_strand_id
1 'polypeptide(L)'
;VEGLLAPDTEPRYAELDDGILLILREVNTHENADPHDMISLRLWVGPARIISARLRHLAAIEDIKVALAKKSGPGSVSEFLCAVGRNMAKEKAEILAGVIEDLDEIDEDLAQADDTKTLRPRIAKLRRRAIQLHRFFRPQRAAFADIAERRPAWIDDSAADELAELSAEFGRLAADIEAILGRAQVTQDELRSLENQRATDITTTLTVVAAIFLPLGFVTGLLGINVGGIPLAESKAGFWVTSGALLALGIALWLYFRNRRYL
;
A
#
# COMPACT_ATOMS: atom_id res chain seq x y z
N VAL A 1 10.79 19.64 31.60
CA VAL A 1 11.86 19.67 30.59
C VAL A 1 12.13 18.25 30.06
N GLU A 2 12.22 17.21 30.92
CA GLU A 2 12.50 15.83 30.51
C GLU A 2 11.49 15.28 29.49
N GLY A 3 10.19 15.55 29.67
CA GLY A 3 9.15 15.11 28.75
C GLY A 3 9.25 15.71 27.34
N LEU A 4 9.76 16.95 27.22
CA LEU A 4 10.00 17.62 25.94
C LEU A 4 11.26 17.11 25.22
N LEU A 5 12.19 16.52 25.95
CA LEU A 5 13.48 16.03 25.42
C LEU A 5 13.56 14.51 25.35
N ALA A 6 12.53 13.79 25.78
CA ALA A 6 12.48 12.32 25.77
C ALA A 6 12.72 11.78 24.35
N PRO A 7 13.48 10.69 24.20
CA PRO A 7 13.74 10.09 22.87
C PRO A 7 12.49 9.44 22.28
N ASP A 8 11.59 8.94 23.11
CA ASP A 8 10.33 8.38 22.68
C ASP A 8 9.29 9.47 22.35
N THR A 9 8.66 9.34 21.21
CA THR A 9 7.85 10.40 20.61
C THR A 9 6.54 9.88 20.02
N GLU A 10 5.92 8.88 20.64
CA GLU A 10 4.55 8.52 20.28
C GLU A 10 3.59 9.65 20.61
N PRO A 11 2.60 9.96 19.74
CA PRO A 11 1.59 10.98 20.02
C PRO A 11 0.90 10.68 21.35
N ARG A 12 0.85 11.69 22.24
CA ARG A 12 0.20 11.54 23.52
C ARG A 12 -0.16 12.88 24.14
N TYR A 13 -1.14 12.82 25.02
CA TYR A 13 -1.50 13.86 25.99
C TYR A 13 -1.01 13.45 27.38
N ALA A 14 -0.51 14.39 28.15
CA ALA A 14 -0.22 14.21 29.57
C ALA A 14 -0.38 15.52 30.33
N GLU A 15 -1.02 15.49 31.48
CA GLU A 15 -1.07 16.62 32.38
C GLU A 15 0.27 16.79 33.09
N LEU A 16 0.75 18.01 33.16
CA LEU A 16 2.04 18.34 33.76
C LEU A 16 1.98 19.70 34.45
N ASP A 17 1.99 19.73 35.77
CA ASP A 17 1.86 20.90 36.59
C ASP A 17 0.56 21.68 36.28
N ASP A 18 0.68 22.95 35.87
CA ASP A 18 -0.43 23.85 35.50
C ASP A 18 -0.73 23.82 33.96
N GLY A 19 -0.16 22.89 33.23
CA GLY A 19 -0.30 22.78 31.78
C GLY A 19 -0.42 21.34 31.29
N ILE A 20 -0.31 21.18 30.00
CA ILE A 20 -0.32 19.88 29.34
C ILE A 20 0.95 19.68 28.51
N LEU A 21 1.45 18.45 28.47
CA LEU A 21 2.43 18.00 27.50
C LEU A 21 1.67 17.32 26.36
N LEU A 22 1.81 17.86 25.17
CA LEU A 22 1.24 17.32 23.94
C LEU A 22 2.38 16.93 23.00
N ILE A 23 2.40 15.66 22.59
CA ILE A 23 3.31 15.17 21.57
C ILE A 23 2.47 14.81 20.36
N LEU A 24 2.80 15.39 19.20
CA LEU A 24 2.15 15.15 17.92
C LEU A 24 3.19 14.69 16.90
N ARG A 25 2.73 13.99 15.87
CA ARG A 25 3.58 13.54 14.77
C ARG A 25 3.13 14.14 13.44
N GLU A 26 4.10 14.61 12.71
CA GLU A 26 3.92 15.19 11.37
C GLU A 26 4.74 14.42 10.34
N VAL A 27 4.29 14.40 9.10
CA VAL A 27 5.05 13.83 8.01
C VAL A 27 6.19 14.77 7.64
N ASN A 28 7.35 14.24 7.30
CA ASN A 28 8.47 15.05 6.84
C ASN A 28 8.29 15.37 5.35
N THR A 29 7.88 16.59 5.05
CA THR A 29 7.61 17.09 3.69
C THR A 29 8.83 17.74 3.01
N HIS A 30 10.04 17.65 3.59
CA HIS A 30 11.24 18.20 2.96
C HIS A 30 11.63 17.42 1.69
N GLU A 31 12.09 18.13 0.67
CA GLU A 31 12.44 17.61 -0.66
C GLU A 31 13.42 16.41 -0.67
N ASN A 32 14.25 16.26 0.36
CA ASN A 32 15.21 15.15 0.49
C ASN A 32 14.91 14.25 1.69
N ALA A 33 13.72 14.35 2.28
CA ALA A 33 13.35 13.52 3.40
C ALA A 33 12.84 12.15 2.94
N ASP A 34 13.15 11.12 3.71
CA ASP A 34 12.44 9.86 3.55
C ASP A 34 10.94 10.15 3.81
N PRO A 35 10.02 9.84 2.87
CA PRO A 35 8.58 9.98 3.08
C PRO A 35 8.08 9.26 4.33
N HIS A 36 8.93 8.44 4.91
CA HIS A 36 8.68 7.66 6.12
C HIS A 36 9.17 8.34 7.41
N ASP A 37 9.93 9.43 7.29
CA ASP A 37 10.42 10.18 8.44
C ASP A 37 9.30 11.03 9.04
N MET A 38 8.86 10.64 10.24
CA MET A 38 7.87 11.41 10.98
C MET A 38 8.56 12.34 11.97
N ILE A 39 8.21 13.62 11.90
CA ILE A 39 8.75 14.64 12.80
C ILE A 39 7.86 14.77 14.02
N SER A 40 8.46 14.88 15.21
CA SER A 40 7.74 15.12 16.44
C SER A 40 7.61 16.62 16.69
N LEU A 41 6.37 17.07 16.90
CA LEU A 41 6.06 18.34 17.52
C LEU A 41 5.77 18.07 19.00
N ARG A 42 6.57 18.64 19.87
CA ARG A 42 6.40 18.55 21.32
C ARG A 42 6.02 19.91 21.84
N LEU A 43 4.89 19.97 22.51
CA LEU A 43 4.35 21.18 23.06
C LEU A 43 4.15 21.00 24.57
N TRP A 44 4.66 21.92 25.36
CA TRP A 44 4.11 22.18 26.67
C TRP A 44 3.20 23.40 26.55
N VAL A 45 1.97 23.25 26.97
CA VAL A 45 0.92 24.26 26.79
C VAL A 45 0.33 24.59 28.18
N GLY A 46 0.46 25.81 28.58
CA GLY A 46 -0.14 26.33 29.80
C GLY A 46 -1.06 27.51 29.52
N PRO A 47 -1.71 28.09 30.55
CA PRO A 47 -2.77 29.08 30.36
C PRO A 47 -2.35 30.36 29.63
N ALA A 48 -1.08 30.74 29.71
CA ALA A 48 -0.59 32.01 29.16
C ALA A 48 0.60 31.85 28.18
N ARG A 49 1.10 30.65 27.97
CA ARG A 49 2.28 30.44 27.16
C ARG A 49 2.34 29.01 26.59
N ILE A 50 3.04 28.89 25.45
CA ILE A 50 3.33 27.63 24.82
C ILE A 50 4.85 27.51 24.63
N ILE A 51 5.40 26.35 24.97
CA ILE A 51 6.80 26.02 24.73
C ILE A 51 6.82 24.89 23.73
N SER A 52 7.41 25.10 22.56
CA SER A 52 7.55 24.08 21.53
C SER A 52 8.99 23.60 21.41
N ALA A 53 9.17 22.28 21.29
CA ALA A 53 10.44 21.67 20.97
C ALA A 53 10.28 20.81 19.71
N ARG A 54 11.16 21.03 18.73
CA ARG A 54 11.19 20.29 17.47
C ARG A 54 12.62 20.18 16.96
N LEU A 55 12.92 19.07 16.28
CA LEU A 55 14.24 18.86 15.70
C LEU A 55 14.33 19.34 14.24
N ARG A 56 13.20 19.51 13.55
CA ARG A 56 13.12 19.91 12.15
C ARG A 56 11.99 20.91 11.92
N HIS A 57 11.98 21.55 10.77
CA HIS A 57 10.88 22.44 10.38
C HIS A 57 9.58 21.63 10.19
N LEU A 58 8.48 22.23 10.61
CA LEU A 58 7.12 21.67 10.50
C LEU A 58 6.25 22.68 9.77
N ALA A 59 5.67 22.29 8.64
CA ALA A 59 4.85 23.17 7.81
C ALA A 59 3.69 23.76 8.61
N ALA A 60 2.97 22.93 9.37
CA ALA A 60 1.85 23.38 10.22
C ALA A 60 2.22 24.50 11.19
N ILE A 61 3.44 24.52 11.73
CA ILE A 61 3.91 25.58 12.64
C ILE A 61 4.43 26.79 11.88
N GLU A 62 5.07 26.61 10.74
CA GLU A 62 5.57 27.75 9.94
C GLU A 62 4.40 28.61 9.42
N ASP A 63 3.31 28.00 8.99
CA ASP A 63 2.10 28.72 8.56
C ASP A 63 1.53 29.57 9.70
N ILE A 64 1.48 29.04 10.91
CA ILE A 64 1.03 29.80 12.09
C ILE A 64 1.98 30.95 12.41
N LYS A 65 3.29 30.75 12.31
CA LYS A 65 4.28 31.83 12.50
C LYS A 65 4.12 32.94 11.48
N VAL A 66 3.92 32.58 10.22
CA VAL A 66 3.67 33.57 9.13
C VAL A 66 2.39 34.34 9.43
N ALA A 67 1.32 33.69 9.87
CA ALA A 67 0.07 34.35 10.25
C ALA A 67 0.26 35.28 11.47
N LEU A 68 0.99 34.84 12.50
CA LEU A 68 1.31 35.67 13.68
C LEU A 68 2.14 36.93 13.30
N ALA A 69 3.12 36.78 12.41
CA ALA A 69 3.92 37.92 11.90
C ALA A 69 3.04 38.97 11.16
N LYS A 70 1.99 38.49 10.49
CA LYS A 70 1.00 39.34 9.79
C LYS A 70 -0.12 39.85 10.71
N LYS A 71 -0.08 39.55 12.02
CA LYS A 71 -1.12 39.88 13.01
C LYS A 71 -2.50 39.27 12.68
N SER A 72 -2.52 38.15 11.95
CA SER A 72 -3.72 37.38 11.59
C SER A 72 -3.70 35.95 12.16
N GLY A 73 -2.74 35.67 13.03
CA GLY A 73 -2.59 34.38 13.70
C GLY A 73 -3.47 34.24 14.96
N PRO A 74 -3.42 33.05 15.61
CA PRO A 74 -4.20 32.77 16.83
C PRO A 74 -3.89 33.78 17.91
N GLY A 75 -4.95 34.30 18.56
CA GLY A 75 -4.87 35.29 19.61
C GLY A 75 -4.83 34.68 21.03
N SER A 76 -5.11 33.38 21.16
CA SER A 76 -5.09 32.65 22.43
C SER A 76 -4.35 31.33 22.31
N VAL A 77 -4.09 30.70 23.47
CA VAL A 77 -3.46 29.38 23.54
C VAL A 77 -4.38 28.30 22.92
N SER A 78 -5.69 28.40 23.21
CA SER A 78 -6.69 27.48 22.67
C SER A 78 -6.79 27.59 21.13
N GLU A 79 -6.87 28.81 20.59
CA GLU A 79 -6.86 29.03 19.15
C GLU A 79 -5.59 28.52 18.48
N PHE A 80 -4.42 28.61 19.15
CA PHE A 80 -3.18 28.06 18.65
C PHE A 80 -3.26 26.53 18.52
N LEU A 81 -3.80 25.83 19.52
CA LEU A 81 -3.97 24.36 19.45
C LEU A 81 -4.90 23.95 18.31
N CYS A 82 -6.01 24.66 18.15
CA CYS A 82 -6.94 24.45 17.05
C CYS A 82 -6.26 24.66 15.69
N ALA A 83 -5.49 25.75 15.56
CA ALA A 83 -4.75 26.04 14.33
C ALA A 83 -3.71 24.97 14.00
N VAL A 84 -2.97 24.46 15.00
CA VAL A 84 -2.06 23.32 14.81
C VAL A 84 -2.82 22.10 14.35
N GLY A 85 -3.93 21.74 15.00
CA GLY A 85 -4.75 20.60 14.65
C GLY A 85 -5.28 20.69 13.20
N ARG A 86 -5.84 21.84 12.81
CA ARG A 86 -6.35 22.09 11.45
C ARG A 86 -5.26 21.91 10.38
N ASN A 87 -4.11 22.57 10.58
CA ASN A 87 -3.02 22.48 9.61
C ASN A 87 -2.52 21.07 9.46
N MET A 88 -2.38 20.33 10.57
CA MET A 88 -1.97 18.93 10.56
C MET A 88 -3.02 18.02 9.91
N ALA A 89 -4.31 18.23 10.14
CA ALA A 89 -5.38 17.45 9.52
C ALA A 89 -5.42 17.68 8.01
N LYS A 90 -5.32 18.94 7.58
CA LYS A 90 -5.26 19.31 6.16
C LYS A 90 -4.09 18.65 5.44
N GLU A 91 -2.88 18.77 5.99
CA GLU A 91 -1.67 18.16 5.38
C GLU A 91 -1.82 16.63 5.25
N LYS A 92 -2.37 15.98 6.28
CA LYS A 92 -2.60 14.54 6.25
C LYS A 92 -3.68 14.11 5.26
N ALA A 93 -4.73 14.91 5.10
CA ALA A 93 -5.74 14.67 4.08
C ALA A 93 -5.15 14.76 2.67
N GLU A 94 -4.27 15.74 2.39
CA GLU A 94 -3.58 15.89 1.11
C GLU A 94 -2.65 14.68 0.83
N ILE A 95 -1.90 14.22 1.83
CA ILE A 95 -1.05 13.05 1.70
C ILE A 95 -1.88 11.79 1.43
N LEU A 96 -3.01 11.66 2.11
CA LEU A 96 -3.92 10.53 1.95
C LEU A 96 -4.56 10.51 0.56
N ALA A 97 -4.94 11.67 0.04
CA ALA A 97 -5.44 11.80 -1.33
C ALA A 97 -4.43 11.27 -2.35
N GLY A 98 -3.12 11.61 -2.19
CA GLY A 98 -2.08 11.05 -3.04
C GLY A 98 -1.88 9.53 -2.90
N VAL A 99 -2.13 8.95 -1.71
CA VAL A 99 -2.08 7.49 -1.54
C VAL A 99 -3.27 6.81 -2.22
N ILE A 100 -4.45 7.45 -2.22
CA ILE A 100 -5.64 6.97 -2.93
C ILE A 100 -5.38 6.98 -4.43
N GLU A 101 -4.86 8.09 -4.97
CA GLU A 101 -4.51 8.22 -6.38
C GLU A 101 -3.48 7.17 -6.82
N ASP A 102 -2.41 6.96 -6.05
CA ASP A 102 -1.42 5.90 -6.29
C ASP A 102 -2.08 4.50 -6.36
N LEU A 103 -3.11 4.23 -5.53
CA LEU A 103 -3.83 2.96 -5.52
C LEU A 103 -4.76 2.82 -6.72
N ASP A 104 -5.47 3.90 -7.10
CA ASP A 104 -6.36 3.93 -8.27
C ASP A 104 -5.57 3.66 -9.56
N GLU A 105 -4.38 4.27 -9.71
CA GLU A 105 -3.48 3.98 -10.83
C GLU A 105 -3.01 2.51 -10.84
N ILE A 106 -2.70 1.94 -9.68
CA ILE A 106 -2.30 0.53 -9.59
C ILE A 106 -3.45 -0.40 -10.00
N ASP A 107 -4.69 -0.12 -9.56
CA ASP A 107 -5.86 -0.91 -9.92
C ASP A 107 -6.17 -0.81 -11.43
N GLU A 108 -6.03 0.39 -12.03
CA GLU A 108 -6.19 0.58 -13.46
C GLU A 108 -5.12 -0.16 -14.26
N ASP A 109 -3.86 -0.03 -13.86
CA ASP A 109 -2.74 -0.75 -14.47
C ASP A 109 -2.94 -2.27 -14.37
N LEU A 110 -3.45 -2.78 -13.23
CA LEU A 110 -3.73 -4.21 -13.04
C LEU A 110 -4.80 -4.72 -14.01
N ALA A 111 -5.85 -3.92 -14.24
CA ALA A 111 -6.93 -4.28 -15.16
C ALA A 111 -6.47 -4.31 -16.63
N GLN A 112 -5.43 -3.56 -16.99
CA GLN A 112 -4.94 -3.42 -18.37
C GLN A 112 -3.62 -4.18 -18.64
N ALA A 113 -2.96 -4.72 -17.60
CA ALA A 113 -1.58 -5.17 -17.69
C ALA A 113 -1.41 -6.53 -18.38
N ASP A 114 -0.62 -6.55 -19.46
CA ASP A 114 0.04 -7.75 -19.96
C ASP A 114 1.26 -8.16 -19.11
N ASP A 115 1.95 -7.21 -18.47
CA ASP A 115 3.09 -7.47 -17.57
C ASP A 115 2.83 -6.92 -16.16
N THR A 116 2.71 -7.83 -15.21
CA THR A 116 2.41 -7.53 -13.79
C THR A 116 3.66 -7.31 -12.91
N LYS A 117 4.87 -7.44 -13.46
CA LYS A 117 6.13 -7.42 -12.68
C LYS A 117 6.37 -6.10 -11.95
N THR A 118 5.92 -4.98 -12.53
CA THR A 118 6.09 -3.64 -11.96
C THR A 118 5.10 -3.31 -10.85
N LEU A 119 3.94 -4.00 -10.83
CA LEU A 119 2.85 -3.71 -9.89
C LEU A 119 3.16 -4.19 -8.47
N ARG A 120 3.77 -5.36 -8.33
CA ARG A 120 4.09 -5.94 -7.02
C ARG A 120 4.92 -5.01 -6.12
N PRO A 121 6.03 -4.40 -6.57
CA PRO A 121 6.79 -3.45 -5.76
C PRO A 121 6.03 -2.15 -5.49
N ARG A 122 5.15 -1.68 -6.42
CA ARG A 122 4.31 -0.49 -6.21
C ARG A 122 3.29 -0.73 -5.09
N ILE A 123 2.55 -1.83 -5.11
CA ILE A 123 1.61 -2.21 -4.05
C ILE A 123 2.33 -2.34 -2.70
N ALA A 124 3.50 -2.98 -2.66
CA ALA A 124 4.26 -3.13 -1.44
C ALA A 124 4.75 -1.77 -0.88
N LYS A 125 5.13 -0.82 -1.73
CA LYS A 125 5.52 0.53 -1.34
C LYS A 125 4.33 1.31 -0.77
N LEU A 126 3.20 1.28 -1.47
CA LEU A 126 1.95 1.91 -1.05
C LEU A 126 1.50 1.39 0.33
N ARG A 127 1.46 0.07 0.50
CA ARG A 127 1.08 -0.54 1.79
C ARG A 127 2.01 -0.13 2.93
N ARG A 128 3.31 -0.10 2.71
CA ARG A 128 4.26 0.38 3.74
C ARG A 128 3.96 1.82 4.14
N ARG A 129 3.72 2.70 3.15
CA ARG A 129 3.36 4.11 3.39
C ARG A 129 2.06 4.23 4.20
N ALA A 130 1.02 3.51 3.80
CA ALA A 130 -0.27 3.50 4.51
C ALA A 130 -0.15 2.97 5.95
N ILE A 131 0.61 1.89 6.20
CA ILE A 131 0.84 1.34 7.55
C ILE A 131 1.53 2.36 8.44
N GLN A 132 2.51 3.10 7.92
CA GLN A 132 3.21 4.12 8.69
C GLN A 132 2.32 5.29 9.07
N LEU A 133 1.50 5.80 8.13
CA LEU A 133 0.51 6.83 8.42
C LEU A 133 -0.49 6.36 9.48
N HIS A 134 -1.02 5.15 9.33
CA HIS A 134 -2.00 4.56 10.25
C HIS A 134 -1.49 4.50 11.69
N ARG A 135 -0.20 4.16 11.89
CA ARG A 135 0.41 4.05 13.22
C ARG A 135 0.25 5.32 14.05
N PHE A 136 0.22 6.49 13.42
CA PHE A 136 0.22 7.78 14.13
C PHE A 136 -1.15 8.45 14.19
N PHE A 137 -2.09 8.12 13.32
CA PHE A 137 -3.39 8.79 13.28
C PHE A 137 -4.26 8.45 14.48
N ARG A 138 -4.31 7.21 14.92
CA ARG A 138 -5.07 6.81 16.12
C ARG A 138 -4.59 7.48 17.41
N PRO A 139 -3.27 7.45 17.75
CA PRO A 139 -2.78 8.15 18.94
C PRO A 139 -2.98 9.66 18.85
N GLN A 140 -2.89 10.25 17.65
CA GLN A 140 -3.10 11.70 17.47
C GLN A 140 -4.57 12.08 17.66
N ARG A 141 -5.51 11.26 17.16
CA ARG A 141 -6.93 11.38 17.48
C ARG A 141 -7.16 11.39 19.00
N ALA A 142 -6.58 10.41 19.70
CA ALA A 142 -6.72 10.29 21.15
C ALA A 142 -6.19 11.54 21.86
N ALA A 143 -5.06 12.10 21.44
CA ALA A 143 -4.48 13.29 22.03
C ALA A 143 -5.42 14.53 21.93
N PHE A 144 -6.08 14.72 20.77
CA PHE A 144 -7.08 15.81 20.62
C PHE A 144 -8.37 15.53 21.40
N ALA A 145 -8.82 14.25 21.43
CA ALA A 145 -9.97 13.86 22.24
C ALA A 145 -9.73 14.12 23.73
N ASP A 146 -8.57 13.75 24.24
CA ASP A 146 -8.19 13.97 25.64
C ASP A 146 -8.24 15.46 26.02
N ILE A 147 -7.76 16.36 25.15
CA ILE A 147 -7.82 17.80 25.42
C ILE A 147 -9.28 18.29 25.46
N ALA A 148 -10.08 17.86 24.48
CA ALA A 148 -11.49 18.25 24.37
C ALA A 148 -12.32 17.75 25.58
N GLU A 149 -12.07 16.52 26.04
CA GLU A 149 -12.80 15.88 27.12
C GLU A 149 -12.40 16.44 28.51
N ARG A 150 -11.08 16.57 28.76
CA ARG A 150 -10.54 17.00 30.06
C ARG A 150 -10.70 18.49 30.31
N ARG A 151 -10.81 19.28 29.25
CA ARG A 151 -11.10 20.72 29.31
C ARG A 151 -10.29 21.47 30.37
N PRO A 152 -8.97 21.65 30.22
CA PRO A 152 -8.21 22.52 31.08
C PRO A 152 -8.90 23.90 31.16
N ALA A 153 -8.88 24.56 32.34
CA ALA A 153 -9.63 25.79 32.62
C ALA A 153 -9.32 26.95 31.63
N TRP A 154 -8.24 26.87 30.88
CA TRP A 154 -7.84 27.85 29.85
C TRP A 154 -8.29 27.48 28.45
N ILE A 155 -8.98 26.38 28.27
CA ILE A 155 -9.65 26.00 27.01
C ILE A 155 -11.11 26.46 27.13
N ASP A 156 -11.51 27.38 26.25
CA ASP A 156 -12.90 27.83 26.16
C ASP A 156 -13.77 26.79 25.46
N ASP A 157 -15.10 26.94 25.55
CA ASP A 157 -16.07 26.01 25.01
C ASP A 157 -15.95 25.85 23.50
N SER A 158 -15.75 26.95 22.76
CA SER A 158 -15.61 26.94 21.31
C SER A 158 -14.37 26.15 20.87
N ALA A 159 -13.24 26.35 21.55
CA ALA A 159 -12.01 25.60 21.24
C ALA A 159 -12.13 24.12 21.63
N ALA A 160 -12.84 23.80 22.72
CA ALA A 160 -13.08 22.39 23.07
C ALA A 160 -13.93 21.67 22.02
N ASP A 161 -14.98 22.34 21.53
CA ASP A 161 -15.83 21.79 20.46
C ASP A 161 -15.02 21.60 19.15
N GLU A 162 -14.19 22.58 18.78
CA GLU A 162 -13.30 22.47 17.61
C GLU A 162 -12.27 21.35 17.78
N LEU A 163 -11.68 21.18 18.96
CA LEU A 163 -10.74 20.06 19.23
C LEU A 163 -11.43 18.70 19.16
N ALA A 164 -12.71 18.62 19.56
CA ALA A 164 -13.52 17.41 19.38
C ALA A 164 -13.78 17.12 17.91
N GLU A 165 -14.09 18.14 17.10
CA GLU A 165 -14.24 18.00 15.65
C GLU A 165 -12.94 17.54 14.98
N LEU A 166 -11.80 18.10 15.37
CA LEU A 166 -10.48 17.67 14.90
C LEU A 166 -10.19 16.21 15.27
N SER A 167 -10.54 15.80 16.51
CA SER A 167 -10.44 14.39 16.89
C SER A 167 -11.28 13.50 15.98
N ALA A 168 -12.52 13.90 15.65
CA ALA A 168 -13.37 13.16 14.73
C ALA A 168 -12.78 13.12 13.32
N GLU A 169 -12.16 14.19 12.85
CA GLU A 169 -11.49 14.27 11.54
C GLU A 169 -10.30 13.31 11.47
N PHE A 170 -9.43 13.30 12.49
CA PHE A 170 -8.35 12.30 12.57
C PHE A 170 -8.89 10.87 12.63
N GLY A 171 -10.07 10.67 13.23
CA GLY A 171 -10.77 9.40 13.22
C GLY A 171 -11.19 8.95 11.82
N ARG A 172 -11.72 9.88 11.02
CA ARG A 172 -12.07 9.62 9.62
C ARG A 172 -10.83 9.29 8.79
N LEU A 173 -9.77 10.09 8.89
CA LEU A 173 -8.50 9.83 8.20
C LEU A 173 -7.92 8.44 8.56
N ALA A 174 -8.04 8.02 9.82
CA ALA A 174 -7.60 6.68 10.23
C ALA A 174 -8.46 5.57 9.59
N ALA A 175 -9.78 5.76 9.51
CA ALA A 175 -10.68 4.82 8.86
C ALA A 175 -10.42 4.72 7.34
N ASP A 176 -10.15 5.85 6.69
CA ASP A 176 -9.82 5.89 5.26
C ASP A 176 -8.53 5.12 4.96
N ILE A 177 -7.50 5.24 5.83
CA ILE A 177 -6.29 4.43 5.68
C ILE A 177 -6.57 2.94 5.86
N GLU A 178 -7.43 2.55 6.81
CA GLU A 178 -7.83 1.15 6.98
C GLU A 178 -8.53 0.63 5.73
N ALA A 179 -9.39 1.44 5.10
CA ALA A 179 -10.04 1.10 3.84
C ALA A 179 -9.02 0.94 2.68
N ILE A 180 -8.04 1.85 2.58
CA ILE A 180 -6.95 1.76 1.60
C ILE A 180 -6.13 0.48 1.81
N LEU A 181 -5.78 0.14 3.05
CA LEU A 181 -5.03 -1.08 3.37
C LEU A 181 -5.83 -2.34 2.98
N GLY A 182 -7.15 -2.34 3.24
CA GLY A 182 -8.04 -3.41 2.82
C GLY A 182 -8.10 -3.54 1.29
N ARG A 183 -8.27 -2.43 0.58
CA ARG A 183 -8.32 -2.40 -0.88
C ARG A 183 -6.98 -2.85 -1.50
N ALA A 184 -5.85 -2.34 -1.00
CA ALA A 184 -4.52 -2.76 -1.44
C ALA A 184 -4.24 -4.26 -1.18
N GLN A 185 -4.88 -4.87 -0.17
CA GLN A 185 -4.82 -6.30 0.04
C GLN A 185 -5.58 -7.06 -1.06
N VAL A 186 -6.77 -6.61 -1.43
CA VAL A 186 -7.58 -7.19 -2.52
C VAL A 186 -6.81 -7.12 -3.84
N THR A 187 -6.28 -5.94 -4.19
CA THR A 187 -5.44 -5.72 -5.39
C THR A 187 -4.23 -6.67 -5.42
N GLN A 188 -3.58 -6.87 -4.26
CA GLN A 188 -2.46 -7.82 -4.16
C GLN A 188 -2.87 -9.27 -4.39
N ASP A 189 -4.03 -9.68 -3.88
CA ASP A 189 -4.53 -11.04 -4.03
C ASP A 189 -5.01 -11.30 -5.47
N GLU A 190 -5.59 -10.29 -6.12
CA GLU A 190 -5.94 -10.33 -7.55
C GLU A 190 -4.68 -10.47 -8.42
N LEU A 191 -3.64 -9.68 -8.16
CA LEU A 191 -2.35 -9.80 -8.84
C LEU A 191 -1.78 -11.22 -8.72
N ARG A 192 -1.80 -11.80 -7.52
CA ARG A 192 -1.33 -13.19 -7.30
C ARG A 192 -2.18 -14.20 -8.06
N SER A 193 -3.49 -13.99 -8.13
CA SER A 193 -4.39 -14.86 -8.89
C SER A 193 -4.06 -14.85 -10.37
N LEU A 194 -3.83 -13.66 -10.96
CA LEU A 194 -3.43 -13.52 -12.37
C LEU A 194 -2.06 -14.16 -12.65
N GLU A 195 -1.08 -13.97 -11.77
CA GLU A 195 0.24 -14.60 -11.90
C GLU A 195 0.14 -16.15 -11.86
N ASN A 196 -0.66 -16.68 -10.95
CA ASN A 196 -0.90 -18.12 -10.83
C ASN A 196 -1.63 -18.68 -12.04
N GLN A 197 -2.62 -17.96 -12.56
CA GLN A 197 -3.35 -18.35 -13.77
C GLN A 197 -2.42 -18.43 -14.96
N ARG A 198 -1.58 -17.42 -15.20
CA ARG A 198 -0.56 -17.43 -16.27
C ARG A 198 0.43 -18.59 -16.13
N ALA A 199 0.90 -18.86 -14.91
CA ALA A 199 1.79 -20.00 -14.68
C ALA A 199 1.11 -21.34 -14.98
N THR A 200 -0.17 -21.47 -14.64
CA THR A 200 -0.99 -22.63 -14.95
C THR A 200 -1.19 -22.80 -16.45
N ASP A 201 -1.48 -21.71 -17.20
CA ASP A 201 -1.66 -21.73 -18.64
C ASP A 201 -0.39 -22.16 -19.36
N ILE A 202 0.78 -21.64 -18.94
CA ILE A 202 2.08 -22.06 -19.46
C ILE A 202 2.32 -23.56 -19.21
N THR A 203 2.08 -24.02 -17.97
CA THR A 203 2.27 -25.42 -17.58
C THR A 203 1.33 -26.33 -18.37
N THR A 204 0.08 -25.92 -18.56
CA THR A 204 -0.90 -26.64 -19.35
C THR A 204 -0.46 -26.75 -20.80
N THR A 205 0.01 -25.65 -21.39
CA THR A 205 0.54 -25.65 -22.77
C THR A 205 1.72 -26.61 -22.93
N LEU A 206 2.69 -26.55 -21.98
CA LEU A 206 3.83 -27.46 -21.99
C LEU A 206 3.40 -28.94 -21.86
N THR A 207 2.42 -29.19 -20.99
CA THR A 207 1.87 -30.54 -20.76
C THR A 207 1.20 -31.06 -22.04
N VAL A 208 0.43 -30.25 -22.74
CA VAL A 208 -0.23 -30.62 -24.01
C VAL A 208 0.83 -30.91 -25.09
N VAL A 209 1.84 -30.04 -25.21
CA VAL A 209 2.96 -30.27 -26.17
C VAL A 209 3.65 -31.60 -25.88
N ALA A 210 4.02 -31.84 -24.60
CA ALA A 210 4.65 -33.09 -24.20
C ALA A 210 3.76 -34.32 -24.46
N ALA A 211 2.45 -34.22 -24.17
CA ALA A 211 1.50 -35.31 -24.39
C ALA A 211 1.30 -35.67 -25.88
N ILE A 212 1.54 -34.72 -26.79
CA ILE A 212 1.53 -34.97 -28.23
C ILE A 212 2.88 -35.56 -28.69
N PHE A 213 4.00 -34.95 -28.26
CA PHE A 213 5.32 -35.34 -28.78
C PHE A 213 5.87 -36.64 -28.18
N LEU A 214 5.56 -36.97 -26.93
CA LEU A 214 6.04 -38.18 -26.26
C LEU A 214 5.62 -39.49 -26.98
N PRO A 215 4.32 -39.71 -27.31
CA PRO A 215 3.92 -40.89 -28.05
C PRO A 215 4.52 -40.93 -29.47
N LEU A 216 4.58 -39.78 -30.15
CA LEU A 216 5.19 -39.69 -31.48
C LEU A 216 6.68 -40.02 -31.44
N GLY A 217 7.40 -39.45 -30.44
CA GLY A 217 8.81 -39.71 -30.24
C GLY A 217 9.10 -41.17 -29.85
N PHE A 218 8.24 -41.76 -29.00
CA PHE A 218 8.34 -43.17 -28.68
C PHE A 218 8.20 -44.08 -29.91
N VAL A 219 7.21 -43.85 -30.75
CA VAL A 219 7.01 -44.65 -31.98
C VAL A 219 8.16 -44.46 -32.96
N THR A 220 8.60 -43.22 -33.21
CA THR A 220 9.74 -42.94 -34.07
C THR A 220 11.03 -43.55 -33.57
N GLY A 221 11.27 -43.45 -32.23
CA GLY A 221 12.41 -44.07 -31.57
C GLY A 221 12.41 -45.60 -31.68
N LEU A 222 11.25 -46.23 -31.44
CA LEU A 222 11.09 -47.67 -31.56
C LEU A 222 11.35 -48.18 -32.98
N LEU A 223 10.89 -47.45 -34.01
CA LEU A 223 11.11 -47.77 -35.40
C LEU A 223 12.54 -47.43 -35.89
N GLY A 224 13.26 -46.57 -35.15
CA GLY A 224 14.64 -46.20 -35.44
C GLY A 224 15.71 -47.08 -34.82
N ILE A 225 15.35 -48.12 -34.05
CA ILE A 225 16.30 -49.04 -33.46
C ILE A 225 16.79 -50.07 -34.52
N ASN A 226 18.10 -50.34 -34.52
CA ASN A 226 18.72 -51.27 -35.45
C ASN A 226 18.56 -52.75 -35.00
N VAL A 227 17.32 -53.24 -34.89
CA VAL A 227 17.01 -54.65 -34.59
C VAL A 227 16.19 -55.26 -35.73
N GLY A 228 16.41 -56.56 -35.98
CA GLY A 228 15.62 -57.27 -36.98
C GLY A 228 14.15 -57.43 -36.57
N GLY A 229 13.25 -57.51 -37.57
CA GLY A 229 11.82 -57.73 -37.35
C GLY A 229 10.95 -56.50 -37.31
N ILE A 230 11.49 -55.31 -37.66
CA ILE A 230 10.68 -54.09 -37.79
C ILE A 230 9.72 -54.20 -38.97
N PRO A 231 8.40 -54.05 -38.80
CA PRO A 231 7.45 -54.12 -39.89
C PRO A 231 7.74 -53.09 -40.98
N LEU A 232 7.70 -53.52 -42.29
CA LEU A 232 7.89 -52.61 -43.39
C LEU A 232 9.31 -52.04 -43.57
N ALA A 233 10.33 -52.52 -42.84
CA ALA A 233 11.70 -51.97 -42.87
C ALA A 233 12.34 -52.10 -44.30
N GLU A 234 12.03 -53.17 -45.05
CA GLU A 234 12.55 -53.42 -46.42
C GLU A 234 11.65 -52.81 -47.51
N SER A 235 10.48 -52.26 -47.13
CA SER A 235 9.52 -51.75 -48.10
C SER A 235 9.77 -50.26 -48.42
N LYS A 236 9.82 -49.91 -49.74
CA LYS A 236 9.87 -48.52 -50.21
C LYS A 236 8.64 -47.67 -49.72
N ALA A 237 7.51 -48.32 -49.43
CA ALA A 237 6.33 -47.67 -48.89
C ALA A 237 6.36 -47.46 -47.37
N GLY A 238 7.29 -48.14 -46.68
CA GLY A 238 7.38 -48.09 -45.20
C GLY A 238 7.46 -46.68 -44.63
N PHE A 239 8.29 -45.84 -45.22
CA PHE A 239 8.41 -44.43 -44.82
C PHE A 239 7.07 -43.66 -44.92
N TRP A 240 6.36 -43.78 -46.03
CA TRP A 240 5.12 -43.04 -46.28
C TRP A 240 3.98 -43.52 -45.38
N VAL A 241 3.88 -44.82 -45.13
CA VAL A 241 2.88 -45.42 -44.23
C VAL A 241 3.12 -44.96 -42.79
N THR A 242 4.36 -45.04 -42.32
CA THR A 242 4.73 -44.61 -40.98
C THR A 242 4.51 -43.11 -40.75
N SER A 243 4.94 -42.28 -41.72
CA SER A 243 4.73 -40.83 -41.68
C SER A 243 3.25 -40.45 -41.67
N GLY A 244 2.44 -41.12 -42.48
CA GLY A 244 0.99 -40.93 -42.51
C GLY A 244 0.31 -41.32 -41.19
N ALA A 245 0.72 -42.45 -40.60
CA ALA A 245 0.20 -42.91 -39.32
C ALA A 245 0.57 -41.95 -38.14
N LEU A 246 1.83 -41.47 -38.13
CA LEU A 246 2.28 -40.49 -37.14
C LEU A 246 1.55 -39.15 -37.29
N LEU A 247 1.32 -38.67 -38.49
CA LEU A 247 0.55 -37.46 -38.76
C LEU A 247 -0.90 -37.60 -38.27
N ALA A 248 -1.53 -38.74 -38.62
CA ALA A 248 -2.89 -39.03 -38.18
C ALA A 248 -3.01 -39.09 -36.63
N LEU A 249 -2.03 -39.73 -35.96
CA LEU A 249 -1.95 -39.78 -34.51
C LEU A 249 -1.77 -38.37 -33.91
N GLY A 250 -0.88 -37.56 -34.47
CA GLY A 250 -0.65 -36.19 -34.03
C GLY A 250 -1.91 -35.31 -34.16
N ILE A 251 -2.61 -35.42 -35.29
CA ILE A 251 -3.89 -34.71 -35.52
C ILE A 251 -4.96 -35.20 -34.52
N ALA A 252 -5.06 -36.49 -34.28
CA ALA A 252 -6.04 -37.04 -33.34
C ALA A 252 -5.80 -36.55 -31.90
N LEU A 253 -4.53 -36.55 -31.45
CA LEU A 253 -4.16 -36.02 -30.17
C LEU A 253 -4.43 -34.51 -30.06
N TRP A 254 -4.09 -33.74 -31.09
CA TRP A 254 -4.36 -32.30 -31.13
C TRP A 254 -5.85 -31.99 -31.05
N LEU A 255 -6.69 -32.69 -31.80
CA LEU A 255 -8.15 -32.56 -31.76
C LEU A 255 -8.71 -32.97 -30.41
N TYR A 256 -8.18 -34.00 -29.77
CA TYR A 256 -8.59 -34.44 -28.44
C TYR A 256 -8.35 -33.32 -27.40
N PHE A 257 -7.15 -32.73 -27.34
CA PHE A 257 -6.83 -31.67 -26.39
C PHE A 257 -7.58 -30.37 -26.68
N ARG A 258 -7.74 -30.02 -27.97
CA ARG A 258 -8.57 -28.87 -28.37
C ARG A 258 -10.02 -29.03 -27.92
N ASN A 259 -10.62 -30.21 -28.07
CA ASN A 259 -12.02 -30.45 -27.67
C ASN A 259 -12.22 -30.43 -26.17
N ARG A 260 -11.16 -30.70 -25.40
CA ARG A 260 -11.17 -30.64 -23.95
C ARG A 260 -10.85 -29.24 -23.39
N ARG A 261 -10.68 -28.22 -24.24
CA ARG A 261 -10.33 -26.82 -23.86
C ARG A 261 -9.01 -26.68 -23.10
N TYR A 262 -8.04 -27.54 -23.41
CA TYR A 262 -6.67 -27.39 -22.90
C TYR A 262 -5.80 -26.54 -23.87
N LEU A 263 -6.33 -26.20 -25.04
CA LEU A 263 -5.75 -25.30 -26.06
C LEU A 263 -6.74 -24.19 -26.39
#